data_fa99d1104fdd92bbc8078e5dde969f48
#
_entry.id   fa99d1104fdd92bbc8078e5dde969f48
#
_cell.length_a   1.000
_cell.length_b   1.000
_cell.length_c   1.000
_cell.angle_alpha   90.00
_cell.angle_beta   90.00
_cell.angle_gamma   90.00
#
_symmetry.space_group_name_H-M   'P 1'
#
loop_
_entity.id
_entity.type
_entity.pdbx_description
1 polymer ?
#
loop_
_entity_poly.entity_id
_entity_poly.type
_entity_poly.pdbx_seq_one_letter_code
_entity_poly.pdbx_strand_id
1 'polypeptide(L)'
;IIMKMVEKHGTQVYFLRGNHDDFLDRIIPMQMGPLSIQKDMILESGGKKYFVTHGDVFDSITSNMKWLAKLGDVVYNFLLFINVVYNRIQSWRGKPYYSFSQEIKAKVKKAVSNASNFDKMLTDMARTKGCDGVICGHIHRPEDRIIDGIHYLNSGDWVETLSALAEDSDGKWNVVYYRDIFPEQALRS
;
A
#
# COMPACT_ATOMS: atom_id res chain seq x y z
N ILE A 1 -25.45 -8.91 3.13
CA ILE A 1 -25.35 -8.67 1.67
C ILE A 1 -24.59 -9.84 1.03
N ILE A 2 -23.34 -10.13 1.43
CA ILE A 2 -22.48 -11.18 0.84
C ILE A 2 -23.18 -12.54 0.81
N MET A 3 -23.76 -13.00 1.93
CA MET A 3 -24.46 -14.29 1.98
C MET A 3 -25.64 -14.37 1.01
N LYS A 4 -26.34 -13.24 0.75
CA LYS A 4 -27.39 -13.19 -0.26
C LYS A 4 -26.85 -13.29 -1.68
N MET A 5 -25.67 -12.78 -1.97
CA MET A 5 -25.01 -12.93 -3.27
C MET A 5 -24.60 -14.38 -3.51
N VAL A 6 -24.04 -15.02 -2.50
CA VAL A 6 -23.73 -16.45 -2.51
C VAL A 6 -24.97 -17.28 -2.81
N GLU A 7 -26.06 -17.07 -2.05
CA GLU A 7 -27.29 -17.84 -2.17
C GLU A 7 -27.98 -17.66 -3.54
N LYS A 8 -28.07 -16.40 -4.02
CA LYS A 8 -28.81 -16.08 -5.24
C LYS A 8 -28.04 -16.32 -6.54
N HIS A 9 -26.73 -16.14 -6.51
CA HIS A 9 -25.90 -16.07 -7.72
C HIS A 9 -24.75 -17.08 -7.71
N GLY A 10 -24.62 -17.91 -6.68
CA GLY A 10 -23.50 -18.86 -6.56
C GLY A 10 -22.13 -18.18 -6.47
N THR A 11 -22.10 -16.92 -6.00
CA THR A 11 -20.88 -16.11 -5.94
C THR A 11 -19.84 -16.77 -5.04
N GLN A 12 -18.62 -16.93 -5.55
CA GLN A 12 -17.47 -17.34 -4.74
C GLN A 12 -16.93 -16.12 -4.00
N VAL A 13 -16.63 -16.28 -2.72
CA VAL A 13 -16.13 -15.21 -1.86
C VAL A 13 -14.76 -15.58 -1.32
N TYR A 14 -13.79 -14.73 -1.56
CA TYR A 14 -12.43 -14.88 -1.04
C TYR A 14 -12.16 -13.77 -0.04
N PHE A 15 -11.97 -14.14 1.21
CA PHE A 15 -11.54 -13.23 2.27
C PHE A 15 -10.02 -13.36 2.43
N LEU A 16 -9.30 -12.29 2.15
CA LEU A 16 -7.87 -12.23 2.36
C LEU A 16 -7.57 -11.57 3.70
N ARG A 17 -6.82 -12.28 4.53
CA ARG A 17 -6.42 -11.82 5.86
C ARG A 17 -5.56 -10.56 5.75
N GLY A 18 -5.92 -9.51 6.46
CA GLY A 18 -5.14 -8.28 6.63
C GLY A 18 -4.37 -8.23 7.94
N ASN A 19 -3.61 -7.15 8.12
CA ASN A 19 -2.79 -6.92 9.32
C ASN A 19 -3.59 -6.77 10.62
N HIS A 20 -4.89 -6.52 10.54
CA HIS A 20 -5.79 -6.48 11.69
C HIS A 20 -6.47 -7.82 11.98
N ASP A 21 -6.24 -8.83 11.16
CA ASP A 21 -6.87 -10.15 11.22
C ASP A 21 -5.85 -11.26 11.59
N ASP A 22 -4.78 -10.91 12.29
CA ASP A 22 -3.67 -11.82 12.65
C ASP A 22 -4.12 -13.04 13.45
N PHE A 23 -5.26 -12.95 14.16
CA PHE A 23 -5.87 -14.09 14.85
C PHE A 23 -6.26 -15.22 13.88
N LEU A 24 -6.50 -14.91 12.60
CA LEU A 24 -6.81 -15.91 11.57
C LEU A 24 -5.60 -16.74 11.15
N ASP A 25 -4.37 -16.28 11.38
CA ASP A 25 -3.14 -16.97 10.95
C ASP A 25 -3.05 -18.43 11.45
N ARG A 26 -3.77 -18.75 12.52
CA ARG A 26 -3.79 -20.12 13.10
C ARG A 26 -4.78 -21.07 12.44
N ILE A 27 -5.72 -20.54 11.64
CA ILE A 27 -6.83 -21.31 11.08
C ILE A 27 -6.92 -21.25 9.56
N ILE A 28 -6.14 -20.37 8.91
CA ILE A 28 -6.09 -20.28 7.45
C ILE A 28 -5.04 -21.28 6.87
N PRO A 29 -5.25 -21.83 5.67
CA PRO A 29 -6.43 -21.59 4.81
C PRO A 29 -7.67 -22.32 5.33
N MET A 30 -8.84 -21.67 5.24
CA MET A 30 -10.12 -22.22 5.65
C MET A 30 -11.14 -22.11 4.53
N GLN A 31 -11.93 -23.15 4.31
CA GLN A 31 -13.01 -23.20 3.33
C GLN A 31 -14.34 -23.49 4.00
N MET A 32 -15.34 -22.67 3.76
CA MET A 32 -16.72 -22.85 4.23
C MET A 32 -17.70 -22.68 3.05
N GLY A 33 -17.98 -23.78 2.36
CA GLY A 33 -18.77 -23.72 1.12
C GLY A 33 -18.13 -22.77 0.09
N PRO A 34 -18.85 -21.75 -0.38
CA PRO A 34 -18.33 -20.79 -1.36
C PRO A 34 -17.43 -19.69 -0.74
N LEU A 35 -17.25 -19.66 0.59
CA LEU A 35 -16.34 -18.74 1.27
C LEU A 35 -15.00 -19.40 1.50
N SER A 36 -13.93 -18.78 1.00
CA SER A 36 -12.54 -19.15 1.28
C SER A 36 -11.86 -18.04 2.05
N ILE A 37 -11.13 -18.38 3.12
CA ILE A 37 -10.33 -17.46 3.94
C ILE A 37 -8.87 -17.86 3.80
N GLN A 38 -8.04 -16.95 3.34
CA GLN A 38 -6.63 -17.24 3.06
C GLN A 38 -5.76 -15.97 3.14
N LYS A 39 -4.46 -16.15 3.07
CA LYS A 39 -3.51 -15.04 3.17
C LYS A 39 -3.31 -14.33 1.82
N ASP A 40 -3.18 -15.09 0.79
CA ASP A 40 -3.00 -14.64 -0.59
C ASP A 40 -3.55 -15.70 -1.56
N MET A 41 -3.74 -15.32 -2.81
CA MET A 41 -4.17 -16.24 -3.87
C MET A 41 -3.66 -15.80 -5.24
N ILE A 42 -3.73 -16.69 -6.20
CA ILE A 42 -3.57 -16.35 -7.63
C ILE A 42 -4.96 -16.39 -8.25
N LEU A 43 -5.34 -15.26 -8.86
CA LEU A 43 -6.59 -15.12 -9.62
C LEU A 43 -6.24 -15.15 -11.12
N GLU A 44 -6.93 -15.99 -11.86
CA GLU A 44 -6.86 -15.98 -13.33
C GLU A 44 -8.05 -15.17 -13.86
N SER A 45 -7.77 -14.13 -14.65
CA SER A 45 -8.74 -13.20 -15.16
C SER A 45 -8.27 -12.59 -16.48
N GLY A 46 -9.13 -12.58 -17.51
CA GLY A 46 -8.83 -12.05 -18.83
C GLY A 46 -7.59 -12.71 -19.49
N GLY A 47 -7.32 -14.00 -19.21
CA GLY A 47 -6.15 -14.70 -19.69
C GLY A 47 -4.83 -14.32 -19.01
N LYS A 48 -4.88 -13.56 -17.92
CA LYS A 48 -3.74 -13.12 -17.11
C LYS A 48 -3.82 -13.68 -15.71
N LYS A 49 -2.67 -13.77 -15.04
CA LYS A 49 -2.55 -14.19 -13.65
C LYS A 49 -2.27 -12.99 -12.75
N TYR A 50 -3.08 -12.83 -11.71
CA TYR A 50 -2.93 -11.78 -10.72
C TYR A 50 -2.60 -12.39 -9.36
N PHE A 51 -1.52 -11.93 -8.74
CA PHE A 51 -1.24 -12.20 -7.34
C PHE A 51 -2.12 -11.29 -6.47
N VAL A 52 -3.04 -11.87 -5.70
CA VAL A 52 -3.97 -11.12 -4.86
C VAL A 52 -3.55 -11.26 -3.41
N THR A 53 -3.32 -10.15 -2.73
CA THR A 53 -2.87 -10.10 -1.34
C THR A 53 -3.39 -8.83 -0.66
N HIS A 54 -3.48 -8.83 0.67
CA HIS A 54 -3.80 -7.60 1.40
C HIS A 54 -2.72 -6.52 1.19
N GLY A 55 -1.44 -6.90 1.25
CA GLY A 55 -0.32 -5.99 1.09
C GLY A 55 0.53 -5.78 2.35
N ASP A 56 0.08 -6.25 3.51
CA ASP A 56 0.78 -6.12 4.80
C ASP A 56 2.06 -6.98 4.92
N VAL A 57 2.36 -7.75 3.89
CA VAL A 57 3.56 -8.64 3.84
C VAL A 57 4.85 -7.86 4.15
N PHE A 58 4.85 -6.57 3.88
CA PHE A 58 6.01 -5.69 4.06
C PHE A 58 5.98 -4.88 5.36
N ASP A 59 4.93 -5.01 6.19
CA ASP A 59 4.84 -4.30 7.48
C ASP A 59 5.96 -4.72 8.44
N SER A 60 6.37 -5.98 8.40
CA SER A 60 7.51 -6.47 9.17
C SER A 60 8.83 -5.87 8.69
N ILE A 61 8.98 -5.60 7.40
CA ILE A 61 10.17 -4.94 6.84
C ILE A 61 10.16 -3.46 7.20
N THR A 62 9.00 -2.79 7.06
CA THR A 62 8.83 -1.39 7.45
C THR A 62 8.87 -1.19 8.96
N SER A 63 8.41 -2.15 9.77
CA SER A 63 8.52 -2.09 11.24
C SER A 63 9.97 -2.22 11.71
N ASN A 64 10.78 -3.04 11.03
CA ASN A 64 12.22 -3.06 11.25
C ASN A 64 12.91 -1.75 10.82
N MET A 65 12.26 -0.94 9.97
CA MET A 65 12.75 0.40 9.62
C MET A 65 12.35 1.49 10.63
N LYS A 66 11.47 1.20 11.62
CA LYS A 66 11.12 2.17 12.69
C LYS A 66 12.33 2.54 13.57
N TRP A 67 13.24 1.60 13.81
CA TRP A 67 14.49 1.91 14.50
C TRP A 67 15.39 2.83 13.65
N LEU A 68 15.37 2.65 12.32
CA LEU A 68 16.11 3.50 11.38
C LEU A 68 15.52 4.92 11.35
N ALA A 69 14.19 5.05 11.42
CA ALA A 69 13.51 6.34 11.58
C ALA A 69 13.89 7.01 12.91
N LYS A 70 13.86 6.27 14.03
CA LYS A 70 14.33 6.78 15.34
C LYS A 70 15.80 7.18 15.32
N LEU A 71 16.66 6.40 14.68
CA LEU A 71 18.06 6.75 14.49
C LEU A 71 18.19 8.01 13.63
N GLY A 72 17.36 8.14 12.58
CA GLY A 72 17.27 9.32 11.74
C GLY A 72 16.90 10.58 12.54
N ASP A 73 15.94 10.47 13.46
CA ASP A 73 15.54 11.59 14.35
C ASP A 73 16.69 12.00 15.30
N VAL A 74 17.41 11.04 15.87
CA VAL A 74 18.57 11.32 16.73
C VAL A 74 19.68 12.01 15.93
N VAL A 75 20.00 11.47 14.75
CA VAL A 75 21.03 12.05 13.85
C VAL A 75 20.58 13.43 13.38
N TYR A 76 19.29 13.63 13.06
CA TYR A 76 18.75 14.92 12.66
C TYR A 76 18.87 15.96 13.77
N ASN A 77 18.47 15.62 15.00
CA ASN A 77 18.61 16.51 16.16
C ASN A 77 20.08 16.87 16.45
N PHE A 78 20.98 15.90 16.31
CA PHE A 78 22.41 16.13 16.44
C PHE A 78 22.95 17.08 15.35
N LEU A 79 22.50 16.91 14.11
CA LEU A 79 22.86 17.81 13.00
C LEU A 79 22.29 19.22 13.19
N LEU A 80 21.08 19.35 13.75
CA LEU A 80 20.53 20.66 14.11
C LEU A 80 21.40 21.35 15.18
N PHE A 81 21.85 20.61 16.19
CA PHE A 81 22.74 21.14 17.22
C PHE A 81 24.07 21.62 16.60
N ILE A 82 24.71 20.78 15.77
CA ILE A 82 25.93 21.18 15.04
C ILE A 82 25.69 22.41 14.18
N ASN A 83 24.54 22.48 13.48
CA ASN A 83 24.19 23.62 12.63
C ASN A 83 24.09 24.93 13.44
N VAL A 84 23.50 24.88 14.64
CA VAL A 84 23.42 26.03 15.53
C VAL A 84 24.81 26.47 15.98
N VAL A 85 25.65 25.54 16.44
CA VAL A 85 27.02 25.85 16.90
C VAL A 85 27.86 26.41 15.75
N TYR A 86 27.78 25.78 14.57
CA TYR A 86 28.51 26.24 13.37
C TYR A 86 28.12 27.66 12.98
N ASN A 87 26.80 27.96 12.92
CA ASN A 87 26.32 29.29 12.53
C ASN A 87 26.65 30.36 13.58
N ARG A 88 26.71 29.99 14.88
CA ARG A 88 27.17 30.89 15.93
C ARG A 88 28.62 31.29 15.75
N ILE A 89 29.48 30.33 15.37
CA ILE A 89 30.90 30.62 15.06
C ILE A 89 31.06 31.43 13.80
N GLN A 90 30.24 31.14 12.75
CA GLN A 90 30.26 31.87 11.48
C GLN A 90 29.78 33.32 11.63
N SER A 91 28.76 33.57 12.47
CA SER A 91 28.28 34.92 12.74
C SER A 91 29.34 35.79 13.38
N TRP A 92 30.18 35.24 14.28
CA TRP A 92 31.35 35.96 14.83
C TRP A 92 32.38 36.31 13.76
N ARG A 93 32.41 35.56 12.65
CA ARG A 93 33.31 35.80 11.52
C ARG A 93 32.68 36.64 10.40
N GLY A 94 31.47 37.17 10.64
CA GLY A 94 30.73 38.02 9.65
C GLY A 94 30.27 37.25 8.41
N LYS A 95 30.14 35.92 8.46
CA LYS A 95 29.71 35.10 7.34
C LYS A 95 28.19 34.89 7.39
N PRO A 96 27.51 34.73 6.21
CA PRO A 96 26.07 34.49 6.13
C PRO A 96 25.70 33.13 6.75
N TYR A 97 24.45 33.03 7.19
CA TYR A 97 23.86 31.80 7.74
C TYR A 97 23.84 30.69 6.68
N TYR A 98 24.26 29.48 7.08
CA TYR A 98 24.22 28.28 6.24
C TYR A 98 23.41 27.17 6.92
N SER A 99 22.48 26.56 6.17
CA SER A 99 21.60 25.49 6.70
C SER A 99 21.98 24.13 6.14
N PHE A 100 22.73 23.35 6.91
CA PHE A 100 22.97 21.92 6.61
C PHE A 100 21.68 21.10 6.68
N SER A 101 20.73 21.50 7.54
CA SER A 101 19.53 20.73 7.82
C SER A 101 18.58 20.64 6.62
N GLN A 102 18.48 21.65 5.78
CA GLN A 102 17.60 21.63 4.60
C GLN A 102 18.09 20.65 3.53
N GLU A 103 19.40 20.63 3.28
CA GLU A 103 19.98 19.74 2.27
C GLU A 103 19.90 18.25 2.70
N ILE A 104 20.19 17.98 3.98
CA ILE A 104 20.11 16.64 4.55
C ILE A 104 18.64 16.18 4.61
N LYS A 105 17.71 17.04 5.00
CA LYS A 105 16.28 16.74 5.04
C LYS A 105 15.75 16.33 3.65
N ALA A 106 16.19 17.01 2.59
CA ALA A 106 15.83 16.66 1.23
C ALA A 106 16.40 15.29 0.80
N LYS A 107 17.66 15.00 1.14
CA LYS A 107 18.33 13.73 0.85
C LYS A 107 17.70 12.57 1.64
N VAL A 108 17.41 12.77 2.93
CA VAL A 108 16.76 11.78 3.80
C VAL A 108 15.33 11.52 3.31
N LYS A 109 14.54 12.57 3.01
CA LYS A 109 13.20 12.43 2.45
C LYS A 109 13.21 11.63 1.14
N LYS A 110 14.17 11.87 0.25
CA LYS A 110 14.32 11.11 -0.99
C LYS A 110 14.73 9.65 -0.74
N ALA A 111 15.63 9.40 0.22
CA ALA A 111 16.04 8.05 0.58
C ALA A 111 14.89 7.24 1.23
N VAL A 112 14.13 7.86 2.13
CA VAL A 112 12.95 7.24 2.76
C VAL A 112 11.84 7.00 1.73
N SER A 113 11.60 7.94 0.81
CA SER A 113 10.65 7.77 -0.29
C SER A 113 11.04 6.63 -1.23
N ASN A 114 12.34 6.44 -1.48
CA ASN A 114 12.82 5.33 -2.30
C ASN A 114 12.80 3.98 -1.56
N ALA A 115 12.88 3.98 -0.23
CA ALA A 115 12.79 2.77 0.58
C ALA A 115 11.34 2.30 0.81
N SER A 116 10.37 3.18 0.61
CA SER A 116 8.94 2.89 0.73
C SER A 116 8.27 2.60 -0.64
N ASN A 117 8.97 1.91 -1.54
CA ASN A 117 8.40 1.46 -2.80
C ASN A 117 7.54 0.21 -2.59
N PHE A 118 6.45 0.37 -1.81
CA PHE A 118 5.45 -0.67 -1.57
C PHE A 118 4.94 -1.30 -2.87
N ASP A 119 4.60 -0.47 -3.83
CA ASP A 119 4.14 -0.86 -5.16
C ASP A 119 5.19 -1.68 -5.92
N LYS A 120 6.45 -1.23 -5.90
CA LYS A 120 7.56 -1.97 -6.52
C LYS A 120 7.81 -3.31 -5.85
N MET A 121 7.77 -3.38 -4.53
CA MET A 121 7.96 -4.64 -3.79
C MET A 121 6.86 -5.64 -4.13
N LEU A 122 5.60 -5.20 -4.23
CA LEU A 122 4.48 -6.06 -4.62
C LEU A 122 4.57 -6.53 -6.07
N THR A 123 4.97 -5.66 -6.99
CA THR A 123 5.15 -6.05 -8.40
C THR A 123 6.32 -7.00 -8.59
N ASP A 124 7.41 -6.84 -7.86
CA ASP A 124 8.53 -7.78 -7.86
C ASP A 124 8.12 -9.15 -7.28
N MET A 125 7.27 -9.18 -6.25
CA MET A 125 6.69 -10.40 -5.72
C MET A 125 5.78 -11.08 -6.74
N ALA A 126 4.88 -10.35 -7.40
CA ALA A 126 4.01 -10.87 -8.45
C ALA A 126 4.85 -11.49 -9.59
N ARG A 127 5.90 -10.81 -10.03
CA ARG A 127 6.84 -11.32 -11.05
C ARG A 127 7.51 -12.62 -10.60
N THR A 128 7.97 -12.69 -9.36
CA THR A 128 8.60 -13.90 -8.80
C THR A 128 7.62 -15.10 -8.78
N LYS A 129 6.32 -14.81 -8.57
CA LYS A 129 5.26 -15.83 -8.61
C LYS A 129 4.78 -16.15 -10.05
N GLY A 130 5.36 -15.56 -11.08
CA GLY A 130 4.98 -15.77 -12.48
C GLY A 130 3.61 -15.15 -12.82
N CYS A 131 3.24 -14.06 -12.16
CA CYS A 131 2.00 -13.34 -12.37
C CYS A 131 2.20 -12.11 -13.26
N ASP A 132 1.18 -11.78 -14.05
CA ASP A 132 1.13 -10.62 -14.94
C ASP A 132 0.72 -9.35 -14.20
N GLY A 133 0.11 -9.50 -13.03
CA GLY A 133 -0.35 -8.39 -12.20
C GLY A 133 -0.41 -8.71 -10.73
N VAL A 134 -0.66 -7.67 -9.94
CA VAL A 134 -0.94 -7.74 -8.51
C VAL A 134 -2.19 -6.94 -8.17
N ILE A 135 -3.04 -7.50 -7.31
CA ILE A 135 -4.20 -6.84 -6.72
C ILE A 135 -3.96 -6.75 -5.22
N CYS A 136 -4.04 -5.53 -4.67
CA CYS A 136 -3.81 -5.28 -3.25
C CYS A 136 -4.71 -4.18 -2.69
N GLY A 137 -4.60 -3.94 -1.38
CA GLY A 137 -5.18 -2.84 -0.63
C GLY A 137 -4.14 -2.18 0.26
N HIS A 138 -4.37 -2.15 1.57
CA HIS A 138 -3.50 -1.80 2.69
C HIS A 138 -3.10 -0.31 2.80
N ILE A 139 -2.63 0.32 1.71
CA ILE A 139 -2.18 1.72 1.72
C ILE A 139 -3.31 2.73 1.45
N HIS A 140 -4.55 2.28 1.32
CA HIS A 140 -5.76 3.10 1.13
C HIS A 140 -5.68 4.07 -0.06
N ARG A 141 -4.93 3.71 -1.09
CA ARG A 141 -4.72 4.53 -2.27
C ARG A 141 -5.12 3.78 -3.52
N PRO A 142 -6.32 4.04 -4.07
CA PRO A 142 -6.80 3.36 -5.26
C PRO A 142 -5.91 3.72 -6.46
N GLU A 143 -5.42 2.70 -7.15
CA GLU A 143 -4.54 2.86 -8.32
C GLU A 143 -4.77 1.74 -9.34
N ASP A 144 -4.60 2.10 -10.61
CA ASP A 144 -4.53 1.21 -11.76
C ASP A 144 -3.40 1.71 -12.67
N ARG A 145 -2.29 0.98 -12.70
CA ARG A 145 -1.13 1.35 -13.52
C ARG A 145 -0.21 0.17 -13.83
N ILE A 146 0.64 0.32 -14.83
CA ILE A 146 1.68 -0.65 -15.14
C ILE A 146 3.00 -0.19 -14.51
N ILE A 147 3.67 -1.10 -13.79
CA ILE A 147 4.99 -0.87 -13.18
C ILE A 147 5.93 -1.97 -13.69
N ASP A 148 6.93 -1.59 -14.43
CA ASP A 148 7.94 -2.51 -14.99
C ASP A 148 7.31 -3.75 -15.69
N GLY A 149 6.21 -3.54 -16.41
CA GLY A 149 5.48 -4.57 -17.14
C GLY A 149 4.47 -5.39 -16.30
N ILE A 150 4.35 -5.15 -15.00
CA ILE A 150 3.38 -5.79 -14.11
C ILE A 150 2.19 -4.84 -13.89
N HIS A 151 0.97 -5.34 -14.03
CA HIS A 151 -0.25 -4.60 -13.78
C HIS A 151 -0.46 -4.45 -12.27
N TYR A 152 -0.28 -3.25 -11.73
CA TYR A 152 -0.49 -2.92 -10.34
C TYR A 152 -1.90 -2.35 -10.14
N LEU A 153 -2.68 -3.01 -9.29
CA LEU A 153 -4.06 -2.65 -8.95
C LEU A 153 -4.18 -2.53 -7.43
N ASN A 154 -4.63 -1.36 -6.94
CA ASN A 154 -4.96 -1.15 -5.54
C ASN A 154 -6.42 -0.75 -5.39
N SER A 155 -7.16 -1.46 -4.53
CA SER A 155 -8.59 -1.25 -4.34
C SER A 155 -8.94 0.05 -3.60
N GLY A 156 -7.96 0.66 -2.90
CA GLY A 156 -8.26 1.69 -1.91
C GLY A 156 -8.92 1.12 -0.67
N ASP A 157 -9.90 1.84 -0.12
CA ASP A 157 -10.61 1.48 1.12
C ASP A 157 -12.10 1.92 1.08
N TRP A 158 -12.84 1.47 2.09
CA TRP A 158 -14.27 1.79 2.26
C TRP A 158 -14.51 2.84 3.37
N VAL A 159 -13.48 3.57 3.79
CA VAL A 159 -13.56 4.59 4.85
C VAL A 159 -13.32 5.99 4.28
N GLU A 160 -12.22 6.17 3.55
CA GLU A 160 -11.80 7.46 3.01
C GLU A 160 -12.12 7.58 1.51
N THR A 161 -11.69 6.59 0.72
CA THR A 161 -11.82 6.65 -0.74
C THR A 161 -13.14 6.10 -1.26
N LEU A 162 -13.78 5.19 -0.51
CA LEU A 162 -15.00 4.46 -0.88
C LEU A 162 -14.88 3.88 -2.28
N SER A 163 -13.78 3.17 -2.53
CA SER A 163 -13.42 2.62 -3.83
C SER A 163 -13.30 1.10 -3.81
N ALA A 164 -13.39 0.50 -4.98
CA ALA A 164 -13.19 -0.91 -5.23
C ALA A 164 -12.58 -1.13 -6.61
N LEU A 165 -12.07 -2.32 -6.86
CA LEU A 165 -11.73 -2.79 -8.18
C LEU A 165 -12.89 -3.61 -8.74
N ALA A 166 -13.27 -3.35 -9.97
CA ALA A 166 -14.25 -4.13 -10.69
C ALA A 166 -13.68 -4.58 -12.03
N GLU A 167 -13.92 -5.84 -12.37
CA GLU A 167 -13.63 -6.41 -13.68
C GLU A 167 -14.89 -6.39 -14.52
N ASP A 168 -14.79 -5.95 -15.76
CA ASP A 168 -15.89 -6.00 -16.72
C ASP A 168 -15.94 -7.35 -17.47
N SER A 169 -16.96 -7.52 -18.33
CA SER A 169 -17.13 -8.74 -19.12
C SER A 169 -15.99 -9.04 -20.09
N ASP A 170 -15.18 -8.04 -20.42
CA ASP A 170 -14.04 -8.17 -21.34
C ASP A 170 -12.73 -8.45 -20.59
N GLY A 171 -12.80 -8.65 -19.28
CA GLY A 171 -11.64 -8.90 -18.41
C GLY A 171 -10.78 -7.67 -18.11
N LYS A 172 -11.36 -6.48 -18.31
CA LYS A 172 -10.67 -5.22 -18.01
C LYS A 172 -10.98 -4.78 -16.59
N TRP A 173 -9.93 -4.50 -15.83
CA TRP A 173 -10.03 -3.94 -14.48
C TRP A 173 -10.26 -2.44 -14.51
N ASN A 174 -11.09 -1.96 -13.57
CA ASN A 174 -11.39 -0.54 -13.39
C ASN A 174 -11.46 -0.22 -11.90
N VAL A 175 -10.91 0.92 -11.49
CA VAL A 175 -11.18 1.49 -10.17
C VAL A 175 -12.57 2.14 -10.21
N VAL A 176 -13.47 1.69 -9.35
CA VAL A 176 -14.82 2.23 -9.24
C VAL A 176 -15.00 2.90 -7.88
N TYR A 177 -15.71 4.03 -7.86
CA TYR A 177 -15.99 4.76 -6.63
C TYR A 177 -17.47 4.70 -6.30
N TYR A 178 -17.81 4.60 -5.03
CA TYR A 178 -19.19 4.59 -4.55
C TYR A 178 -20.01 5.77 -5.08
N ARG A 179 -19.42 6.97 -5.08
CA ARG A 179 -20.05 8.20 -5.58
C ARG A 179 -20.45 8.15 -7.07
N ASP A 180 -19.70 7.39 -7.86
CA ASP A 180 -19.94 7.28 -9.30
C ASP A 180 -21.08 6.28 -9.60
N ILE A 181 -21.28 5.30 -8.71
CA ILE A 181 -22.34 4.30 -8.79
C ILE A 181 -23.65 4.84 -8.17
N PHE A 182 -23.55 5.63 -7.10
CA PHE A 182 -24.69 6.16 -6.34
C PHE A 182 -24.59 7.69 -6.16
N PRO A 183 -24.68 8.48 -7.22
CA PRO A 183 -24.44 9.93 -7.16
C PRO A 183 -25.43 10.67 -6.25
N GLU A 184 -26.69 10.21 -6.15
CA GLU A 184 -27.71 10.84 -5.30
C GLU A 184 -27.45 10.68 -3.78
N GLN A 185 -26.75 9.62 -3.38
CA GLN A 185 -26.44 9.35 -1.98
C GLN A 185 -25.17 10.07 -1.51
N ALA A 186 -24.24 10.32 -2.42
CA ALA A 186 -23.00 11.06 -2.14
C ALA A 186 -23.25 12.56 -1.82
N LEU A 187 -24.42 13.09 -2.21
CA LEU A 187 -24.79 14.49 -1.92
C LEU A 187 -25.43 14.68 -0.52
N ARG A 188 -25.64 13.59 0.24
CA ARG A 188 -26.32 13.61 1.54
C ARG A 188 -25.38 13.38 2.73
N SER A 189 -24.09 13.14 2.47
CA SER A 189 -23.02 12.96 3.45
C SER A 189 -22.14 14.20 3.54
#